data_6e60f5ce0d4dc87775a7aa2f1f97fa66
#
_entry.id   6e60f5ce0d4dc87775a7aa2f1f97fa66
#
_cell.length_a   1.000
_cell.length_b   1.000
_cell.length_c   1.000
_cell.angle_alpha   90.00
_cell.angle_beta   90.00
_cell.angle_gamma   90.00
#
_symmetry.space_group_name_H-M   'P 1'
#
loop_
_entity.id
_entity.type
_entity.pdbx_description
1 polymer ?
#
loop_
_entity_poly.entity_id
_entity_poly.type
_entity_poly.pdbx_seq_one_letter_code
_entity_poly.pdbx_strand_id
1 'polypeptide(L)'
;NEIELSKSTREYLFQNPAAATLFEYACLTNDKGEQVSEKLEKQIKKDPTGIDYNEFFRNAFYGVSYTDYLFSLPMGAGKTYLMAAFIYLDLYFAYNEPTNPSFAHNFIIFAPSGLKSSVVPSLKTIQNFNPSWILPEPAATDIKRMISFEVLDQSKTAKKSNKTKNPNVQKIANHQPLSELFGLVAVTNAEKVILERIQEKQGQINMFEESEDDKDRQANELRNLIGKLPSLSIFIDEVHHAVSDEIKLRAVVTRWAQNHTVNSVIGFSGTPYLDKVEKI
;
A
#
# COMPACT_ATOMS: atom_id res chain seq x y z
N ASN A 1 -25.96 30.07 16.39
CA ASN A 1 -26.71 29.00 17.09
C ASN A 1 -25.76 28.42 18.12
N GLU A 2 -26.01 28.70 19.42
CA GLU A 2 -25.28 27.99 20.49
C GLU A 2 -25.69 26.50 20.45
N ILE A 3 -24.70 25.65 20.30
CA ILE A 3 -24.93 24.21 20.32
C ILE A 3 -25.12 23.80 21.78
N GLU A 4 -26.36 23.52 22.17
CA GLU A 4 -26.67 23.06 23.52
C GLU A 4 -26.16 21.64 23.74
N LEU A 5 -25.10 21.53 24.55
CA LEU A 5 -24.53 20.26 24.97
C LEU A 5 -24.86 19.99 26.42
N SER A 6 -25.19 18.75 26.75
CA SER A 6 -25.33 18.34 28.15
C SER A 6 -23.99 18.50 28.91
N LYS A 7 -24.05 18.68 30.23
CA LYS A 7 -22.84 18.82 31.04
C LYS A 7 -21.93 17.61 30.90
N SER A 8 -22.49 16.40 30.91
CA SER A 8 -21.74 15.16 30.75
C SER A 8 -21.07 15.03 29.37
N THR A 9 -21.76 15.46 28.30
CA THR A 9 -21.19 15.44 26.96
C THR A 9 -20.03 16.45 26.84
N ARG A 10 -20.16 17.65 27.43
CA ARG A 10 -19.06 18.64 27.42
C ARG A 10 -17.82 18.11 28.16
N GLU A 11 -18.02 17.52 29.34
CA GLU A 11 -16.92 16.94 30.12
C GLU A 11 -16.23 15.80 29.36
N TYR A 12 -17.00 14.95 28.69
CA TYR A 12 -16.46 13.87 27.87
C TYR A 12 -15.63 14.40 26.68
N LEU A 13 -16.16 15.37 25.92
CA LEU A 13 -15.45 15.98 24.79
C LEU A 13 -14.17 16.70 25.24
N PHE A 14 -14.21 17.35 26.40
CA PHE A 14 -13.02 18.00 26.97
C PHE A 14 -11.91 17.01 27.32
N GLN A 15 -12.28 15.83 27.81
CA GLN A 15 -11.33 14.78 28.17
C GLN A 15 -10.87 13.92 27.00
N ASN A 16 -11.58 13.96 25.86
CA ASN A 16 -11.34 13.11 24.71
C ASN A 16 -11.16 13.94 23.43
N PRO A 17 -9.93 14.35 23.08
CA PRO A 17 -9.67 15.20 21.91
C PRO A 17 -10.19 14.63 20.59
N ALA A 18 -10.11 13.30 20.40
CA ALA A 18 -10.65 12.64 19.22
C ALA A 18 -12.17 12.82 19.08
N ALA A 19 -12.91 12.71 20.19
CA ALA A 19 -14.35 12.97 20.23
C ALA A 19 -14.67 14.43 19.94
N ALA A 20 -13.90 15.37 20.48
CA ALA A 20 -14.06 16.80 20.23
C ALA A 20 -13.85 17.13 18.76
N THR A 21 -12.76 16.64 18.15
CA THR A 21 -12.46 16.85 16.72
C THR A 21 -13.58 16.28 15.83
N LEU A 22 -14.09 15.09 16.15
CA LEU A 22 -15.17 14.49 15.39
C LEU A 22 -16.48 15.27 15.51
N PHE A 23 -16.77 15.80 16.69
CA PHE A 23 -17.93 16.64 16.93
C PHE A 23 -17.83 17.95 16.13
N GLU A 24 -16.69 18.62 16.18
CA GLU A 24 -16.43 19.83 15.38
C GLU A 24 -16.59 19.53 13.88
N TYR A 25 -16.00 18.45 13.38
CA TYR A 25 -16.15 18.01 11.99
C TYR A 25 -17.63 17.79 11.62
N ALA A 26 -18.41 17.14 12.46
CA ALA A 26 -19.84 16.90 12.21
C ALA A 26 -20.64 18.20 12.13
N CYS A 27 -20.21 19.25 12.83
CA CYS A 27 -20.86 20.56 12.86
C CYS A 27 -20.42 21.50 11.72
N LEU A 28 -19.35 21.18 10.97
CA LEU A 28 -18.90 21.99 9.84
C LEU A 28 -19.99 22.05 8.75
N THR A 29 -19.99 23.13 7.99
CA THR A 29 -20.84 23.30 6.82
C THR A 29 -19.99 23.22 5.54
N ASN A 30 -20.50 22.57 4.52
CA ASN A 30 -19.89 22.55 3.20
C ASN A 30 -20.11 23.87 2.44
N ASP A 31 -19.53 24.00 1.25
CA ASP A 31 -19.64 25.22 0.40
C ASP A 31 -21.09 25.56 0.00
N LYS A 32 -22.02 24.62 0.14
CA LYS A 32 -23.45 24.80 -0.11
C LYS A 32 -24.23 25.22 1.14
N GLY A 33 -23.54 25.37 2.29
CA GLY A 33 -24.16 25.69 3.56
C GLY A 33 -24.87 24.51 4.25
N GLU A 34 -24.67 23.25 3.74
CA GLU A 34 -25.20 22.05 4.35
C GLU A 34 -24.23 21.53 5.41
N GLN A 35 -24.77 21.10 6.53
CA GLN A 35 -23.93 20.51 7.60
C GLN A 35 -23.34 19.17 7.16
N VAL A 36 -22.07 18.93 7.52
CA VAL A 36 -21.34 17.72 7.11
C VAL A 36 -22.02 16.45 7.61
N SER A 37 -22.48 16.41 8.85
CA SER A 37 -23.24 15.26 9.37
C SER A 37 -24.09 15.59 10.59
N GLU A 38 -25.33 15.99 10.37
CA GLU A 38 -26.32 16.13 11.46
C GLU A 38 -26.57 14.84 12.25
N LYS A 39 -26.49 13.70 11.56
CA LYS A 39 -26.68 12.39 12.20
C LYS A 39 -25.59 12.12 13.24
N LEU A 40 -24.34 12.38 12.90
CA LEU A 40 -23.20 12.17 13.79
C LEU A 40 -23.22 13.16 14.95
N GLU A 41 -23.53 14.44 14.69
CA GLU A 41 -23.69 15.45 15.73
C GLU A 41 -24.73 15.02 16.76
N LYS A 42 -25.93 14.59 16.30
CA LYS A 42 -27.03 14.12 17.16
C LYS A 42 -26.63 12.88 17.97
N GLN A 43 -25.86 11.97 17.37
CA GLN A 43 -25.37 10.77 18.05
C GLN A 43 -24.39 11.12 19.17
N ILE A 44 -23.40 11.99 18.91
CA ILE A 44 -22.42 12.43 19.91
C ILE A 44 -23.12 13.21 21.04
N LYS A 45 -24.10 14.05 20.72
CA LYS A 45 -24.89 14.77 21.74
C LYS A 45 -25.66 13.84 22.66
N LYS A 46 -26.18 12.75 22.11
CA LYS A 46 -27.00 11.78 22.86
C LYS A 46 -26.15 10.86 23.72
N ASP A 47 -25.11 10.28 23.14
CA ASP A 47 -24.20 9.36 23.82
C ASP A 47 -22.81 9.41 23.15
N PRO A 48 -21.89 10.22 23.67
CA PRO A 48 -20.54 10.31 23.11
C PRO A 48 -19.70 9.08 23.39
N THR A 49 -20.09 8.20 24.33
CA THR A 49 -19.30 7.00 24.69
C THR A 49 -19.59 5.83 23.78
N GLY A 50 -20.72 5.84 23.06
CA GLY A 50 -21.17 4.77 22.18
C GLY A 50 -20.51 4.76 20.80
N ILE A 51 -19.45 5.56 20.57
CA ILE A 51 -18.74 5.66 19.29
C ILE A 51 -17.30 5.19 19.46
N ASP A 52 -16.88 4.22 18.65
CA ASP A 52 -15.44 3.92 18.48
C ASP A 52 -14.83 5.00 17.57
N TYR A 53 -14.24 6.02 18.18
CA TYR A 53 -13.64 7.14 17.47
C TYR A 53 -12.46 6.71 16.61
N ASN A 54 -11.67 5.73 17.04
CA ASN A 54 -10.52 5.24 16.28
C ASN A 54 -10.98 4.54 15.00
N GLU A 55 -11.99 3.67 15.12
CA GLU A 55 -12.61 3.02 13.98
C GLU A 55 -13.27 4.04 13.05
N PHE A 56 -13.98 5.02 13.61
CA PHE A 56 -14.61 6.08 12.82
C PHE A 56 -13.58 6.86 12.00
N PHE A 57 -12.51 7.34 12.64
CA PHE A 57 -11.45 8.07 11.95
C PHE A 57 -10.76 7.20 10.89
N ARG A 58 -10.49 5.95 11.20
CA ARG A 58 -9.94 5.01 10.22
C ARG A 58 -10.83 4.91 8.99
N ASN A 59 -12.12 4.73 9.16
CA ASN A 59 -13.06 4.56 8.05
C ASN A 59 -13.35 5.87 7.31
N ALA A 60 -13.44 7.01 8.01
CA ALA A 60 -13.79 8.30 7.43
C ALA A 60 -12.62 8.97 6.70
N PHE A 61 -11.41 8.87 7.24
CA PHE A 61 -10.24 9.58 6.71
C PHE A 61 -9.30 8.68 5.93
N TYR A 62 -9.19 7.43 6.29
CA TYR A 62 -8.31 6.50 5.60
C TYR A 62 -9.07 5.55 4.68
N GLY A 63 -10.30 5.15 5.03
CA GLY A 63 -11.14 4.27 4.22
C GLY A 63 -10.49 2.91 3.92
N VAL A 64 -9.47 2.53 4.71
CA VAL A 64 -8.64 1.35 4.48
C VAL A 64 -8.60 0.46 5.72
N SER A 65 -8.49 -0.85 5.50
CA SER A 65 -8.43 -1.88 6.55
C SER A 65 -6.99 -2.26 6.93
N TYR A 66 -5.98 -1.59 6.37
CA TYR A 66 -4.56 -1.84 6.57
C TYR A 66 -3.87 -0.62 7.17
N THR A 67 -2.68 -0.81 7.70
CA THR A 67 -1.82 0.27 8.18
C THR A 67 -1.31 1.09 6.98
N ASP A 68 -1.52 2.42 6.99
CA ASP A 68 -1.14 3.33 5.91
C ASP A 68 -0.25 4.46 6.47
N TYR A 69 1.01 4.51 6.04
CA TYR A 69 1.99 5.50 6.46
C TYR A 69 2.70 6.15 5.29
N LEU A 70 3.02 7.43 5.45
CA LEU A 70 3.88 8.19 4.55
C LEU A 70 5.11 8.71 5.30
N PHE A 71 6.29 8.27 4.87
CA PHE A 71 7.57 8.79 5.36
C PHE A 71 8.11 9.88 4.45
N SER A 72 8.17 11.10 4.98
CA SER A 72 8.82 12.23 4.30
C SER A 72 10.29 12.29 4.68
N LEU A 73 11.16 11.93 3.74
CA LEU A 73 12.59 11.90 3.94
C LEU A 73 13.30 12.57 2.75
N PRO A 74 14.23 13.51 2.97
CA PRO A 74 14.95 14.16 1.89
C PRO A 74 15.70 13.16 1.01
N MET A 75 16.00 13.60 -0.22
CA MET A 75 16.81 12.79 -1.14
C MET A 75 18.16 12.46 -0.49
N GLY A 76 18.62 11.22 -0.63
CA GLY A 76 19.86 10.76 -0.01
C GLY A 76 19.78 10.40 1.48
N ALA A 77 18.63 10.60 2.16
CA ALA A 77 18.48 10.28 3.59
C ALA A 77 18.40 8.77 3.91
N GLY A 78 18.58 7.90 2.91
CA GLY A 78 18.60 6.46 3.13
C GLY A 78 17.24 5.77 3.13
N LYS A 79 16.24 6.27 2.37
CA LYS A 79 14.91 5.66 2.24
C LYS A 79 14.97 4.14 2.02
N THR A 80 15.82 3.67 1.10
CA THR A 80 15.96 2.24 0.78
C THR A 80 16.54 1.43 1.93
N TYR A 81 17.42 2.02 2.74
CA TYR A 81 17.92 1.38 3.97
C TYR A 81 16.81 1.25 5.02
N LEU A 82 15.94 2.27 5.13
CA LEU A 82 14.80 2.23 6.03
C LEU A 82 13.80 1.17 5.59
N MET A 83 13.51 1.05 4.27
CA MET A 83 12.71 -0.05 3.73
C MET A 83 13.30 -1.42 4.10
N ALA A 84 14.61 -1.58 3.95
CA ALA A 84 15.29 -2.81 4.33
C ALA A 84 15.12 -3.10 5.84
N ALA A 85 15.32 -2.10 6.68
CA ALA A 85 15.13 -2.25 8.13
C ALA A 85 13.72 -2.70 8.49
N PHE A 86 12.68 -2.11 7.89
CA PHE A 86 11.29 -2.52 8.11
C PHE A 86 11.04 -3.97 7.67
N ILE A 87 11.55 -4.38 6.50
CA ILE A 87 11.42 -5.75 6.01
C ILE A 87 12.02 -6.75 7.02
N TYR A 88 13.23 -6.49 7.49
CA TYR A 88 13.90 -7.39 8.43
C TYR A 88 13.22 -7.42 9.80
N LEU A 89 12.74 -6.27 10.29
CA LEU A 89 12.00 -6.19 11.56
C LEU A 89 10.66 -6.92 11.48
N ASP A 90 9.88 -6.67 10.43
CA ASP A 90 8.60 -7.36 10.22
C ASP A 90 8.79 -8.88 10.16
N LEU A 91 9.74 -9.35 9.36
CA LEU A 91 10.04 -10.78 9.26
C LEU A 91 10.52 -11.38 10.59
N TYR A 92 11.32 -10.64 11.35
CA TYR A 92 11.75 -11.09 12.66
C TYR A 92 10.57 -11.28 13.62
N PHE A 93 9.69 -10.30 13.69
CA PHE A 93 8.49 -10.41 14.54
C PHE A 93 7.51 -11.45 14.02
N ALA A 94 7.26 -11.52 12.71
CA ALA A 94 6.41 -12.53 12.11
C ALA A 94 6.92 -13.97 12.35
N TYR A 95 8.24 -14.16 12.34
CA TYR A 95 8.85 -15.46 12.63
C TYR A 95 8.67 -15.86 14.10
N ASN A 96 8.80 -14.92 15.03
CA ASN A 96 8.64 -15.16 16.46
C ASN A 96 7.19 -15.22 16.91
N GLU A 97 6.29 -14.53 16.20
CA GLU A 97 4.86 -14.43 16.49
C GLU A 97 4.01 -14.80 15.26
N PRO A 98 4.07 -16.05 14.79
CA PRO A 98 3.50 -16.44 13.48
C PRO A 98 1.96 -16.31 13.40
N THR A 99 1.28 -16.22 14.54
CA THR A 99 -0.17 -16.02 14.61
C THR A 99 -0.58 -14.56 14.74
N ASN A 100 0.39 -13.64 14.88
CA ASN A 100 0.11 -12.21 15.00
C ASN A 100 -0.10 -11.59 13.62
N PRO A 101 -1.32 -11.15 13.27
CA PRO A 101 -1.62 -10.60 11.95
C PRO A 101 -1.00 -9.22 11.72
N SER A 102 -0.39 -8.61 12.74
CA SER A 102 0.19 -7.27 12.62
C SER A 102 1.50 -7.24 11.84
N PHE A 103 2.17 -8.39 11.65
CA PHE A 103 3.47 -8.45 10.98
C PHE A 103 3.35 -9.01 9.57
N ALA A 104 4.04 -8.36 8.63
CA ALA A 104 4.04 -8.81 7.25
C ALA A 104 4.99 -9.99 7.03
N HIS A 105 4.59 -10.89 6.12
CA HIS A 105 5.38 -12.05 5.73
C HIS A 105 6.04 -11.85 4.36
N ASN A 106 5.43 -11.04 3.49
CA ASN A 106 5.87 -10.82 2.12
C ASN A 106 5.79 -9.34 1.77
N PHE A 107 6.64 -8.91 0.84
CA PHE A 107 6.82 -7.49 0.53
C PHE A 107 6.82 -7.25 -0.98
N ILE A 108 6.08 -6.24 -1.40
CA ILE A 108 6.14 -5.70 -2.76
C ILE A 108 6.61 -4.25 -2.68
N ILE A 109 7.63 -3.93 -3.44
CA ILE A 109 8.18 -2.58 -3.53
C ILE A 109 7.87 -2.03 -4.91
N PHE A 110 7.08 -0.96 -4.97
CA PHE A 110 6.82 -0.22 -6.18
C PHE A 110 7.86 0.88 -6.35
N ALA A 111 8.70 0.71 -7.37
CA ALA A 111 9.64 1.73 -7.80
C ALA A 111 8.99 2.71 -8.76
N PRO A 112 9.47 3.96 -8.86
CA PRO A 112 8.92 4.97 -9.76
C PRO A 112 8.85 4.51 -11.21
N SER A 113 7.78 4.91 -11.91
CA SER A 113 7.58 4.63 -13.33
C SER A 113 8.66 5.29 -14.18
N GLY A 114 9.11 4.59 -15.24
CA GLY A 114 10.10 5.11 -16.20
C GLY A 114 11.56 4.92 -15.83
N LEU A 115 11.90 4.51 -14.60
CA LEU A 115 13.27 4.34 -14.14
C LEU A 115 13.65 2.86 -13.98
N LYS A 116 13.82 2.13 -15.07
CA LYS A 116 14.44 0.79 -15.02
C LYS A 116 15.78 0.80 -14.28
N SER A 117 16.45 1.95 -14.27
CA SER A 117 17.71 2.18 -13.56
C SER A 117 17.60 2.25 -12.03
N SER A 118 16.41 2.49 -11.47
CA SER A 118 16.22 2.61 -10.00
C SER A 118 15.81 1.29 -9.33
N VAL A 119 15.10 0.42 -10.04
CA VAL A 119 14.58 -0.85 -9.50
C VAL A 119 15.71 -1.77 -9.04
N VAL A 120 16.72 -1.98 -9.89
CA VAL A 120 17.85 -2.88 -9.60
C VAL A 120 18.76 -2.35 -8.48
N PRO A 121 19.15 -1.06 -8.45
CA PRO A 121 19.92 -0.51 -7.34
C PRO A 121 19.19 -0.59 -6.00
N SER A 122 17.91 -0.26 -5.96
CA SER A 122 17.09 -0.37 -4.73
C SER A 122 17.06 -1.80 -4.20
N LEU A 123 16.80 -2.77 -5.08
CA LEU A 123 16.82 -4.18 -4.70
C LEU A 123 18.20 -4.61 -4.18
N LYS A 124 19.29 -4.22 -4.86
CA LYS A 124 20.66 -4.54 -4.41
C LYS A 124 20.97 -3.95 -3.03
N THR A 125 20.50 -2.74 -2.75
CA THR A 125 20.67 -2.12 -1.42
C THR A 125 19.97 -2.95 -0.35
N ILE A 126 18.75 -3.44 -0.60
CA ILE A 126 18.00 -4.28 0.35
C ILE A 126 18.67 -5.64 0.51
N GLN A 127 19.12 -6.28 -0.59
CA GLN A 127 19.86 -7.55 -0.54
C GLN A 127 21.16 -7.46 0.26
N ASN A 128 21.90 -6.34 0.10
CA ASN A 128 23.19 -6.12 0.75
C ASN A 128 23.05 -5.53 2.16
N PHE A 129 21.84 -5.23 2.61
CA PHE A 129 21.61 -4.73 3.96
C PHE A 129 22.15 -5.72 4.99
N ASN A 130 22.83 -5.19 6.00
CA ASN A 130 23.31 -5.99 7.12
C ASN A 130 22.27 -6.00 8.25
N PRO A 131 21.51 -7.09 8.43
CA PRO A 131 20.47 -7.14 9.45
C PRO A 131 21.02 -7.10 10.88
N SER A 132 22.30 -7.39 11.11
CA SER A 132 22.92 -7.28 12.44
C SER A 132 23.01 -5.83 12.95
N TRP A 133 22.70 -4.84 12.11
CA TRP A 133 22.56 -3.44 12.57
C TRP A 133 21.29 -3.22 13.41
N ILE A 134 20.27 -4.07 13.24
CA ILE A 134 18.96 -3.90 13.85
C ILE A 134 18.45 -5.16 14.57
N LEU A 135 19.01 -6.33 14.28
CA LEU A 135 18.62 -7.61 14.88
C LEU A 135 19.80 -8.25 15.59
N PRO A 136 19.57 -8.95 16.70
CA PRO A 136 20.61 -9.74 17.38
C PRO A 136 20.96 -10.99 16.54
N GLU A 137 22.21 -11.46 16.70
CA GLU A 137 22.59 -12.78 16.21
C GLU A 137 22.08 -13.87 17.18
N PRO A 138 21.67 -15.05 16.71
CA PRO A 138 21.72 -15.56 15.32
C PRO A 138 20.53 -15.13 14.45
N ALA A 139 19.51 -14.44 15.00
CA ALA A 139 18.29 -14.09 14.31
C ALA A 139 18.53 -13.29 13.01
N ALA A 140 19.48 -12.36 13.02
CA ALA A 140 19.86 -11.59 11.84
C ALA A 140 20.27 -12.50 10.66
N THR A 141 21.11 -13.49 10.93
CA THR A 141 21.57 -14.45 9.93
C THR A 141 20.44 -15.37 9.47
N ASP A 142 19.60 -15.83 10.37
CA ASP A 142 18.51 -16.76 10.05
C ASP A 142 17.43 -16.08 9.19
N ILE A 143 17.00 -14.88 9.56
CA ILE A 143 16.03 -14.10 8.75
C ILE A 143 16.62 -13.80 7.36
N LYS A 144 17.90 -13.44 7.27
CA LYS A 144 18.56 -13.17 5.97
C LYS A 144 18.52 -14.38 5.03
N ARG A 145 18.64 -15.59 5.55
CA ARG A 145 18.54 -16.84 4.76
C ARG A 145 17.13 -17.16 4.27
N MET A 146 16.11 -16.67 4.98
CA MET A 146 14.70 -16.91 4.62
C MET A 146 14.22 -15.99 3.50
N ILE A 147 14.91 -14.87 3.23
CA ILE A 147 14.48 -13.89 2.24
C ILE A 147 14.80 -14.36 0.83
N SER A 148 13.78 -14.28 -0.02
CA SER A 148 13.88 -14.50 -1.47
C SER A 148 13.62 -13.17 -2.20
N PHE A 149 14.56 -12.76 -3.06
CA PHE A 149 14.48 -11.50 -3.80
C PHE A 149 14.10 -11.72 -5.25
N GLU A 150 13.06 -11.02 -5.73
CA GLU A 150 12.59 -11.10 -7.10
C GLU A 150 12.45 -9.72 -7.75
N VAL A 151 12.89 -9.59 -9.00
CA VAL A 151 12.63 -8.40 -9.84
C VAL A 151 11.56 -8.73 -10.85
N LEU A 152 10.42 -8.04 -10.79
CA LEU A 152 9.26 -8.28 -11.64
C LEU A 152 9.17 -7.19 -12.74
N ASP A 153 10.25 -7.01 -13.49
CA ASP A 153 10.39 -5.98 -14.53
C ASP A 153 10.32 -6.53 -15.96
N GLN A 154 10.27 -7.86 -16.12
CA GLN A 154 10.35 -8.47 -17.45
C GLN A 154 9.13 -8.11 -18.30
N SER A 155 9.42 -7.56 -19.47
CA SER A 155 8.46 -7.47 -20.56
C SER A 155 8.54 -8.75 -21.37
N LYS A 156 7.40 -9.19 -21.94
CA LYS A 156 7.38 -10.31 -22.87
C LYS A 156 8.35 -10.01 -24.01
N THR A 157 9.37 -10.81 -24.20
CA THR A 157 10.14 -10.79 -25.44
C THR A 157 9.23 -11.31 -26.55
N ALA A 158 9.09 -10.54 -27.62
CA ALA A 158 8.22 -10.78 -28.77
C ALA A 158 8.63 -12.05 -29.57
N LYS A 159 8.50 -13.24 -28.99
CA LYS A 159 8.49 -14.49 -29.73
C LYS A 159 7.05 -15.01 -29.76
N LYS A 160 6.48 -15.01 -30.96
CA LYS A 160 5.14 -15.50 -31.30
C LYS A 160 4.94 -16.95 -30.81
N SER A 161 4.55 -17.11 -29.57
CA SER A 161 4.05 -18.38 -29.05
C SER A 161 2.84 -18.06 -28.18
N ASN A 162 1.67 -18.49 -28.63
CA ASN A 162 0.37 -18.33 -27.94
C ASN A 162 0.30 -19.05 -26.57
N LYS A 163 1.42 -19.56 -26.04
CA LYS A 163 1.52 -20.29 -24.78
C LYS A 163 2.55 -19.72 -23.80
N THR A 164 3.09 -18.53 -24.06
CA THR A 164 4.12 -17.98 -23.15
C THR A 164 3.45 -17.44 -21.87
N LYS A 165 3.67 -18.15 -20.78
CA LYS A 165 3.29 -17.71 -19.43
C LYS A 165 3.98 -16.38 -19.13
N ASN A 166 3.30 -15.50 -18.38
CA ASN A 166 3.88 -14.24 -17.90
C ASN A 166 5.14 -14.53 -17.06
N PRO A 167 6.33 -14.03 -17.45
CA PRO A 167 7.58 -14.37 -16.75
C PRO A 167 7.60 -13.84 -15.32
N ASN A 168 6.95 -12.71 -15.04
CA ASN A 168 6.86 -12.16 -13.69
C ASN A 168 5.95 -13.01 -12.79
N VAL A 169 4.85 -13.54 -13.35
CA VAL A 169 3.98 -14.51 -12.65
C VAL A 169 4.74 -15.78 -12.33
N GLN A 170 5.57 -16.27 -13.26
CA GLN A 170 6.36 -17.48 -13.03
C GLN A 170 7.37 -17.33 -11.89
N LYS A 171 8.01 -16.15 -11.76
CA LYS A 171 8.94 -15.87 -10.66
C LYS A 171 8.27 -16.05 -9.30
N ILE A 172 7.07 -15.49 -9.11
CA ILE A 172 6.31 -15.67 -7.87
C ILE A 172 5.79 -17.10 -7.74
N ALA A 173 5.24 -17.68 -8.82
CA ALA A 173 4.66 -19.01 -8.80
C ALA A 173 5.67 -20.13 -8.53
N ASN A 174 6.97 -19.90 -8.75
CA ASN A 174 8.02 -20.83 -8.38
C ASN A 174 8.18 -21.00 -6.85
N HIS A 175 7.70 -20.04 -6.07
CA HIS A 175 7.69 -20.08 -4.60
C HIS A 175 6.38 -20.70 -4.08
N GLN A 176 6.11 -21.96 -4.40
CA GLN A 176 4.91 -22.69 -3.96
C GLN A 176 5.19 -23.49 -2.68
N PRO A 177 4.18 -23.66 -1.79
CA PRO A 177 2.80 -23.16 -1.85
C PRO A 177 2.67 -21.68 -1.45
N LEU A 178 1.87 -20.90 -2.19
CA LEU A 178 1.69 -19.47 -1.95
C LEU A 178 1.10 -19.15 -0.57
N SER A 179 0.25 -20.03 -0.04
CA SER A 179 -0.38 -19.84 1.28
C SER A 179 0.60 -19.89 2.45
N GLU A 180 1.76 -20.50 2.26
CA GLU A 180 2.81 -20.66 3.26
C GLU A 180 4.03 -19.78 2.96
N LEU A 181 3.92 -18.92 1.93
CA LEU A 181 5.03 -18.11 1.48
C LEU A 181 5.44 -17.10 2.56
N PHE A 182 6.72 -17.13 2.89
CA PHE A 182 7.36 -16.28 3.89
C PHE A 182 8.68 -15.76 3.36
N GLY A 183 8.92 -14.44 3.50
CA GLY A 183 10.19 -13.82 3.14
C GLY A 183 10.34 -13.47 1.66
N LEU A 184 9.27 -13.44 0.86
CA LEU A 184 9.36 -12.91 -0.50
C LEU A 184 9.48 -11.38 -0.46
N VAL A 185 10.52 -10.86 -1.08
CA VAL A 185 10.73 -9.42 -1.36
C VAL A 185 10.79 -9.23 -2.86
N ALA A 186 9.75 -8.66 -3.44
CA ALA A 186 9.67 -8.44 -4.87
C ALA A 186 9.65 -6.93 -5.19
N VAL A 187 10.39 -6.52 -6.21
CA VAL A 187 10.44 -5.15 -6.70
C VAL A 187 9.85 -5.08 -8.10
N THR A 188 8.96 -4.12 -8.33
CA THR A 188 8.31 -3.91 -9.62
C THR A 188 8.00 -2.43 -9.83
N ASN A 189 7.59 -2.07 -11.05
CA ASN A 189 7.01 -0.75 -11.34
C ASN A 189 5.48 -0.83 -11.21
N ALA A 190 4.88 0.25 -10.74
CA ALA A 190 3.42 0.35 -10.60
C ALA A 190 2.68 0.04 -11.91
N GLU A 191 3.19 0.47 -13.05
CA GLU A 191 2.64 0.19 -14.38
C GLU A 191 2.39 -1.31 -14.65
N LYS A 192 3.19 -2.21 -14.05
CA LYS A 192 3.05 -3.66 -14.24
C LYS A 192 1.78 -4.24 -13.64
N VAL A 193 1.12 -3.52 -12.74
CA VAL A 193 -0.11 -3.95 -12.05
C VAL A 193 -1.30 -3.02 -12.31
N ILE A 194 -1.05 -1.78 -12.79
CA ILE A 194 -2.07 -0.75 -12.96
C ILE A 194 -2.78 -0.82 -14.33
N LEU A 195 -2.14 -1.36 -15.37
CA LEU A 195 -2.69 -1.38 -16.73
C LEU A 195 -4.07 -2.04 -16.76
N GLU A 196 -5.09 -1.21 -16.56
CA GLU A 196 -6.50 -1.46 -16.90
C GLU A 196 -6.89 -0.45 -17.96
N ARG A 197 -7.14 -0.89 -19.17
CA ARG A 197 -7.96 -0.11 -20.06
C ARG A 197 -9.41 -0.24 -19.61
N ILE A 198 -10.02 0.88 -19.29
CA ILE A 198 -11.45 1.05 -19.37
C ILE A 198 -11.77 0.81 -20.85
N GLN A 199 -12.60 -0.21 -21.12
CA GLN A 199 -13.12 -0.47 -22.48
C GLN A 199 -13.89 0.77 -22.96
N GLU A 200 -13.18 1.68 -23.63
CA GLU A 200 -13.81 2.69 -24.48
C GLU A 200 -13.06 2.72 -25.80
N LYS A 201 -13.78 2.22 -26.80
CA LYS A 201 -13.72 2.35 -28.25
C LYS A 201 -13.26 1.12 -29.02
N GLN A 202 -14.29 0.47 -29.56
CA GLN A 202 -14.22 -0.24 -30.83
C GLN A 202 -13.63 0.68 -31.92
N GLY A 203 -12.62 0.20 -32.63
CA GLY A 203 -12.18 0.77 -33.87
C GLY A 203 -10.69 0.64 -34.15
N GLN A 204 -10.38 -0.23 -35.11
CA GLN A 204 -9.13 -0.43 -35.85
C GLN A 204 -8.03 -1.24 -35.16
N ILE A 205 -8.00 -2.51 -35.54
CA ILE A 205 -6.95 -3.47 -35.27
C ILE A 205 -5.78 -3.17 -36.23
N ASN A 206 -4.70 -2.65 -35.71
CA ASN A 206 -3.42 -2.63 -36.40
C ASN A 206 -2.71 -3.97 -36.15
N MET A 207 -2.48 -4.75 -37.19
CA MET A 207 -2.03 -6.13 -37.20
C MET A 207 -0.53 -6.33 -36.82
N PHE A 208 0.18 -5.27 -36.38
CA PHE A 208 1.64 -5.29 -36.12
C PHE A 208 2.10 -4.81 -34.75
N GLU A 209 1.20 -4.34 -33.90
CA GLU A 209 1.52 -4.08 -32.48
C GLU A 209 1.11 -5.29 -31.64
N GLU A 210 1.98 -5.68 -30.67
CA GLU A 210 1.56 -6.61 -29.60
C GLU A 210 0.25 -6.07 -29.04
N SER A 211 -0.81 -6.84 -29.14
CA SER A 211 -2.13 -6.35 -28.83
C SER A 211 -2.10 -5.82 -27.41
N GLU A 212 -2.57 -4.58 -27.22
CA GLU A 212 -2.71 -3.95 -25.91
C GLU A 212 -3.46 -4.86 -24.93
N ASP A 213 -4.33 -5.72 -25.44
CA ASP A 213 -5.00 -6.82 -24.71
C ASP A 213 -4.05 -7.83 -24.04
N ASP A 214 -2.87 -8.09 -24.66
CA ASP A 214 -1.89 -9.01 -24.05
C ASP A 214 -1.16 -8.36 -22.87
N LYS A 215 -0.92 -7.05 -22.89
CA LYS A 215 -0.31 -6.31 -21.79
C LYS A 215 -1.29 -6.23 -20.60
N ASP A 216 -2.55 -5.95 -20.87
CA ASP A 216 -3.60 -5.89 -19.86
C ASP A 216 -3.83 -7.25 -19.21
N ARG A 217 -3.81 -8.34 -20.00
CA ARG A 217 -3.91 -9.69 -19.47
C ARG A 217 -2.74 -10.03 -18.55
N GLN A 218 -1.50 -9.65 -18.92
CA GLN A 218 -0.31 -9.89 -18.10
C GLN A 218 -0.34 -9.10 -16.80
N ALA A 219 -0.76 -7.84 -16.84
CA ALA A 219 -0.93 -7.01 -15.66
C ALA A 219 -2.02 -7.60 -14.73
N ASN A 220 -3.13 -8.07 -15.29
CA ASN A 220 -4.20 -8.72 -14.55
C ASN A 220 -3.73 -10.04 -13.89
N GLU A 221 -2.97 -10.87 -14.61
CA GLU A 221 -2.41 -12.11 -14.06
C GLU A 221 -1.46 -11.83 -12.89
N LEU A 222 -0.54 -10.87 -13.03
CA LEU A 222 0.40 -10.50 -11.99
C LEU A 222 -0.32 -9.88 -10.78
N ARG A 223 -1.27 -8.96 -11.01
CA ARG A 223 -2.08 -8.32 -9.97
C ARG A 223 -2.86 -9.35 -9.17
N ASN A 224 -3.52 -10.31 -9.83
CA ASN A 224 -4.29 -11.35 -9.18
C ASN A 224 -3.41 -12.30 -8.36
N LEU A 225 -2.17 -12.53 -8.80
CA LEU A 225 -1.23 -13.37 -8.06
C LEU A 225 -0.70 -12.67 -6.82
N ILE A 226 -0.30 -11.39 -6.96
CA ILE A 226 0.17 -10.58 -5.82
C ILE A 226 -0.93 -10.47 -4.75
N GLY A 227 -2.18 -10.25 -5.16
CA GLY A 227 -3.32 -10.17 -4.23
C GLY A 227 -3.65 -11.47 -3.47
N LYS A 228 -2.95 -12.56 -3.77
CA LYS A 228 -3.06 -13.85 -3.04
C LYS A 228 -1.89 -14.10 -2.10
N LEU A 229 -0.89 -13.22 -2.08
CA LEU A 229 0.24 -13.36 -1.16
C LEU A 229 -0.23 -13.13 0.27
N PRO A 230 0.10 -14.03 1.21
CA PRO A 230 -0.32 -13.85 2.60
C PRO A 230 0.45 -12.72 3.27
N SER A 231 -0.22 -11.99 4.16
CA SER A 231 0.35 -10.93 5.01
C SER A 231 1.32 -10.01 4.25
N LEU A 232 0.78 -9.34 3.22
CA LEU A 232 1.53 -8.53 2.28
C LEU A 232 1.74 -7.10 2.81
N SER A 233 2.99 -6.64 2.89
CA SER A 233 3.35 -5.23 3.05
C SER A 233 3.75 -4.62 1.70
N ILE A 234 3.25 -3.42 1.42
CA ILE A 234 3.45 -2.72 0.15
C ILE A 234 4.26 -1.47 0.43
N PHE A 235 5.41 -1.35 -0.20
CA PHE A 235 6.24 -0.14 -0.17
C PHE A 235 6.13 0.60 -1.49
N ILE A 236 5.93 1.93 -1.42
CA ILE A 236 5.84 2.79 -2.61
C ILE A 236 6.96 3.83 -2.50
N ASP A 237 7.95 3.72 -3.39
CA ASP A 237 9.05 4.67 -3.45
C ASP A 237 8.68 5.86 -4.34
N GLU A 238 9.03 7.07 -3.89
CA GLU A 238 8.79 8.34 -4.59
C GLU A 238 7.32 8.55 -4.99
N VAL A 239 6.41 8.46 -4.02
CA VAL A 239 4.94 8.56 -4.19
C VAL A 239 4.51 9.79 -5.02
N HIS A 240 5.30 10.87 -5.02
CA HIS A 240 4.93 12.13 -5.70
C HIS A 240 5.10 12.11 -7.23
N HIS A 241 5.74 11.10 -7.82
CA HIS A 241 6.00 11.08 -9.27
C HIS A 241 4.84 10.62 -10.15
N ALA A 242 3.75 10.13 -9.58
CA ALA A 242 2.71 9.46 -10.36
C ALA A 242 1.29 9.72 -9.85
N VAL A 243 0.85 10.97 -9.81
CA VAL A 243 -0.50 11.32 -9.28
C VAL A 243 -1.63 10.56 -9.99
N SER A 244 -1.57 10.38 -11.32
CA SER A 244 -2.58 9.59 -12.05
C SER A 244 -2.44 8.08 -11.81
N ASP A 245 -1.21 7.59 -11.72
CA ASP A 245 -0.92 6.17 -11.49
C ASP A 245 -1.13 5.80 -10.02
N GLU A 246 -0.94 6.75 -9.10
CA GLU A 246 -1.22 6.59 -7.66
C GLU A 246 -2.69 6.29 -7.42
N ILE A 247 -3.62 7.02 -8.04
CA ILE A 247 -5.06 6.77 -7.92
C ILE A 247 -5.40 5.34 -8.39
N LYS A 248 -4.80 4.91 -9.50
CA LYS A 248 -5.01 3.55 -10.04
C LYS A 248 -4.36 2.49 -9.14
N LEU A 249 -3.14 2.75 -8.65
CA LEU A 249 -2.46 1.85 -7.72
C LEU A 249 -3.25 1.71 -6.41
N ARG A 250 -3.79 2.80 -5.89
CA ARG A 250 -4.65 2.79 -4.70
C ARG A 250 -5.90 1.91 -4.93
N ALA A 251 -6.53 1.99 -6.09
CA ALA A 251 -7.66 1.12 -6.44
C ALA A 251 -7.27 -0.37 -6.47
N VAL A 252 -6.07 -0.69 -6.98
CA VAL A 252 -5.52 -2.06 -6.96
C VAL A 252 -5.27 -2.53 -5.52
N VAL A 253 -4.62 -1.71 -4.71
CA VAL A 253 -4.33 -2.02 -3.30
C VAL A 253 -5.62 -2.20 -2.49
N THR A 254 -6.61 -1.33 -2.69
CA THR A 254 -7.93 -1.45 -2.04
C THR A 254 -8.61 -2.78 -2.39
N ARG A 255 -8.50 -3.22 -3.66
CA ARG A 255 -9.01 -4.54 -4.08
C ARG A 255 -8.28 -5.69 -3.38
N TRP A 256 -6.95 -5.61 -3.24
CA TRP A 256 -6.19 -6.61 -2.49
C TRP A 256 -6.55 -6.62 -1.00
N ALA A 257 -6.75 -5.44 -0.41
CA ALA A 257 -7.15 -5.31 0.99
C ALA A 257 -8.52 -5.95 1.29
N GLN A 258 -9.45 -5.97 0.33
CA GLN A 258 -10.72 -6.67 0.45
C GLN A 258 -10.57 -8.18 0.65
N ASN A 259 -9.45 -8.75 0.22
CA ASN A 259 -9.11 -10.16 0.45
C ASN A 259 -8.40 -10.40 1.79
N HIS A 260 -8.25 -9.37 2.63
CA HIS A 260 -7.53 -9.42 3.91
C HIS A 260 -6.08 -9.89 3.80
N THR A 261 -5.45 -9.68 2.64
CA THR A 261 -4.05 -10.07 2.39
C THR A 261 -3.07 -8.94 2.64
N VAL A 262 -3.53 -7.68 2.61
CA VAL A 262 -2.67 -6.50 2.82
C VAL A 262 -2.57 -6.18 4.30
N ASN A 263 -1.35 -6.19 4.80
CA ASN A 263 -1.00 -5.83 6.18
C ASN A 263 -0.74 -4.32 6.30
N SER A 264 0.10 -3.78 5.43
CA SER A 264 0.47 -2.37 5.46
C SER A 264 0.78 -1.81 4.07
N VAL A 265 0.60 -0.50 3.93
CA VAL A 265 1.07 0.29 2.79
C VAL A 265 1.94 1.43 3.33
N ILE A 266 3.16 1.52 2.86
CA ILE A 266 4.15 2.48 3.35
C ILE A 266 4.71 3.25 2.16
N GLY A 267 4.34 4.53 2.07
CA GLY A 267 4.85 5.46 1.08
C GLY A 267 6.14 6.14 1.54
N PHE A 268 7.05 6.39 0.61
CA PHE A 268 8.25 7.18 0.83
C PHE A 268 8.32 8.32 -0.16
N SER A 269 8.59 9.52 0.31
CA SER A 269 8.71 10.71 -0.54
C SER A 269 9.81 11.63 -0.05
N GLY A 270 10.57 12.21 -1.00
CA GLY A 270 11.50 13.30 -0.72
C GLY A 270 10.82 14.67 -0.70
N THR A 271 9.68 14.79 -1.36
CA THR A 271 8.88 16.01 -1.49
C THR A 271 7.40 15.67 -1.35
N PRO A 272 6.90 15.51 -0.10
CA PRO A 272 5.52 15.05 0.13
C PRO A 272 4.46 16.08 -0.29
N TYR A 273 4.88 17.33 -0.53
CA TYR A 273 4.00 18.41 -0.95
C TYR A 273 4.40 18.89 -2.35
N LEU A 274 3.49 18.76 -3.29
CA LEU A 274 3.57 19.40 -4.60
C LEU A 274 2.68 20.65 -4.55
N ASP A 275 3.18 21.79 -5.04
CA ASP A 275 2.50 23.10 -5.03
C ASP A 275 1.10 23.13 -5.68
N LYS A 276 0.67 22.02 -6.28
CA LYS A 276 -0.61 21.91 -7.02
C LYS A 276 -1.47 20.72 -6.59
N VAL A 277 -1.11 20.02 -5.53
CA VAL A 277 -1.87 18.85 -5.05
C VAL A 277 -2.49 19.18 -3.70
N GLU A 278 -3.81 19.31 -3.68
CA GLU A 278 -4.57 19.60 -2.44
C GLU A 278 -4.56 18.42 -1.46
N LYS A 279 -4.31 17.20 -1.94
CA LYS A 279 -4.17 15.98 -1.10
C LYS A 279 -3.22 14.99 -1.77
N ILE A 280 -2.29 14.48 -1.00
CA ILE A 280 -1.55 13.25 -1.30
C ILE A 280 -2.26 12.08 -0.63
#